data_2bef7db401881ffaa2ee0b4b542dfc4e
#
_entry.id   2bef7db401881ffaa2ee0b4b542dfc4e
#
_cell.length_a   1.000
_cell.length_b   1.000
_cell.length_c   1.000
_cell.angle_alpha   90.00
_cell.angle_beta   90.00
_cell.angle_gamma   90.00
#
_symmetry.space_group_name_H-M   'P 1'
#
loop_
_entity.id
_entity.type
_entity.pdbx_description
1 polymer ?
#
loop_
_entity_poly.entity_id
_entity_poly.type
_entity_poly.pdbx_seq_one_letter_code
_entity_poly.pdbx_strand_id
1 'polypeptide(L)'
;DWIGDFQNPHFPSLSAEYAEAFARRFPWVTLYTPVNEMYVADRLIDAVCEIDYPRELFEIQVLDDSTDETTEIAELAVRRHAARGFDIKYLHRVDRTGYKAGALEAGLQVASGEFIAIFDADFVPPKDFLQRTLGYFERDPKVGMVQARWGHLNRDYSLLTRIQSILLDAHFVLEHGGRNRAGCFFNFNGTAGVWRRETIGDAGGWQHDTLTEDLDLSYRAQLRGWRFIFVPGLV
;
A
#
# COMPACT_ATOMS: atom_id res chain seq x y z
N ASP A 1 -20.59 24.38 4.66
CA ASP A 1 -19.19 23.97 4.92
C ASP A 1 -19.06 22.45 5.13
N TRP A 2 -19.37 21.72 4.06
CA TRP A 2 -19.30 20.25 4.06
C TRP A 2 -17.88 19.73 3.81
N ILE A 3 -16.93 20.59 3.53
CA ILE A 3 -15.52 20.25 3.24
C ILE A 3 -14.63 20.44 4.48
N GLY A 4 -15.08 21.20 5.48
CA GLY A 4 -14.29 21.54 6.68
C GLY A 4 -14.06 20.41 7.67
N ASP A 5 -14.93 19.41 7.72
CA ASP A 5 -14.84 18.29 8.69
C ASP A 5 -13.98 17.11 8.24
N PHE A 6 -13.31 17.20 7.09
CA PHE A 6 -12.43 16.14 6.59
C PHE A 6 -11.03 16.14 7.20
N GLN A 7 -10.64 17.19 7.87
CA GLN A 7 -9.46 17.19 8.72
C GLN A 7 -9.92 16.74 10.11
N ASN A 8 -9.71 15.48 10.44
CA ASN A 8 -9.84 15.06 11.82
C ASN A 8 -8.76 15.80 12.62
N PRO A 9 -9.08 16.83 13.42
CA PRO A 9 -8.10 17.66 14.12
C PRO A 9 -7.39 16.91 15.27
N HIS A 10 -7.65 15.62 15.44
CA HIS A 10 -7.14 14.79 16.52
C HIS A 10 -6.00 13.86 16.13
N PHE A 11 -5.35 14.06 14.99
CA PHE A 11 -4.00 13.59 14.81
C PHE A 11 -3.04 14.76 14.99
N PRO A 12 -2.51 14.99 16.20
CA PRO A 12 -1.35 15.84 16.35
C PRO A 12 -0.27 15.28 15.44
N SER A 13 0.49 16.14 14.79
CA SER A 13 1.78 15.76 14.21
C SER A 13 2.48 14.92 15.26
N LEU A 14 2.75 13.65 14.94
CA LEU A 14 3.30 12.69 15.88
C LEU A 14 4.58 13.31 16.45
N SER A 15 4.63 13.56 17.76
CA SER A 15 5.89 13.91 18.42
C SER A 15 6.86 12.74 18.22
N ALA A 16 8.15 13.00 18.19
CA ALA A 16 9.17 11.96 18.08
C ALA A 16 8.96 10.84 19.13
N GLU A 17 8.55 11.21 20.35
CA GLU A 17 8.22 10.26 21.43
C GLU A 17 7.02 9.36 21.09
N TYR A 18 6.01 9.91 20.40
CA TYR A 18 4.85 9.11 19.98
C TYR A 18 5.22 8.19 18.80
N ALA A 19 6.05 8.66 17.88
CA ALA A 19 6.57 7.85 16.77
C ALA A 19 7.42 6.68 17.30
N GLU A 20 8.30 6.90 18.30
CA GLU A 20 9.05 5.83 18.96
C GLU A 20 8.17 4.85 19.74
N ALA A 21 7.18 5.35 20.49
CA ALA A 21 6.25 4.50 21.23
C ALA A 21 5.37 3.68 20.27
N PHE A 22 4.98 4.28 19.15
CA PHE A 22 4.25 3.66 18.07
C PHE A 22 5.08 2.60 17.36
N ALA A 23 6.34 2.90 17.01
CA ALA A 23 7.26 1.97 16.38
C ALA A 23 7.56 0.73 17.26
N ARG A 24 7.63 0.91 18.58
CA ARG A 24 7.79 -0.24 19.51
C ARG A 24 6.56 -1.14 19.58
N ARG A 25 5.37 -0.64 19.23
CA ARG A 25 4.11 -1.38 19.28
C ARG A 25 3.80 -2.12 18.00
N PHE A 26 4.28 -1.60 16.85
CA PHE A 26 4.12 -2.20 15.53
C PHE A 26 5.51 -2.51 14.94
N PRO A 27 6.17 -3.58 15.40
CA PRO A 27 7.59 -3.79 15.13
C PRO A 27 7.93 -4.06 13.67
N TRP A 28 7.00 -4.58 12.87
CA TRP A 28 7.34 -5.04 11.51
C TRP A 28 6.29 -4.70 10.47
N VAL A 29 6.72 -3.97 9.45
CA VAL A 29 5.96 -3.69 8.22
C VAL A 29 6.73 -4.25 7.04
N THR A 30 6.05 -4.97 6.15
CA THR A 30 6.59 -5.34 4.85
C THR A 30 6.03 -4.39 3.79
N LEU A 31 6.90 -3.76 3.02
CA LEU A 31 6.53 -2.90 1.90
C LEU A 31 6.65 -3.71 0.62
N TYR A 32 5.53 -3.94 -0.07
CA TYR A 32 5.51 -4.59 -1.37
C TYR A 32 5.58 -3.56 -2.47
N THR A 33 6.52 -3.74 -3.37
CA THR A 33 6.73 -2.88 -4.53
C THR A 33 6.71 -3.76 -5.79
N PRO A 34 5.52 -4.16 -6.29
CA PRO A 34 5.44 -4.86 -7.56
C PRO A 34 5.91 -3.95 -8.69
N VAL A 35 6.90 -4.40 -9.44
CA VAL A 35 7.53 -3.67 -10.54
C VAL A 35 7.37 -4.45 -11.84
N ASN A 36 6.86 -3.79 -12.88
CA ASN A 36 6.76 -4.29 -14.25
C ASN A 36 6.91 -3.14 -15.27
N GLU A 37 7.42 -2.00 -14.80
CA GLU A 37 7.50 -0.78 -15.60
C GLU A 37 8.86 -0.11 -15.42
N MET A 38 9.70 -0.24 -16.42
CA MET A 38 11.11 0.19 -16.42
C MET A 38 11.30 1.67 -16.04
N TYR A 39 10.42 2.57 -16.49
CA TYR A 39 10.58 4.02 -16.29
C TYR A 39 10.21 4.52 -14.89
N VAL A 40 9.54 3.73 -14.09
CA VAL A 40 9.03 4.14 -12.78
C VAL A 40 9.52 3.29 -11.62
N ALA A 41 10.07 2.09 -11.89
CA ALA A 41 10.54 1.17 -10.87
C ALA A 41 11.57 1.80 -9.91
N ASP A 42 12.60 2.45 -10.45
CA ASP A 42 13.65 3.10 -9.65
C ASP A 42 13.08 4.21 -8.76
N ARG A 43 12.14 5.01 -9.31
CA ARG A 43 11.47 6.07 -8.56
C ARG A 43 10.65 5.55 -7.39
N LEU A 44 9.90 4.45 -7.57
CA LEU A 44 9.13 3.84 -6.48
C LEU A 44 10.08 3.31 -5.40
N ILE A 45 11.15 2.57 -5.77
CA ILE A 45 12.10 2.02 -4.81
C ILE A 45 12.77 3.15 -4.01
N ASP A 46 13.14 4.25 -4.65
CA ASP A 46 13.65 5.43 -3.96
C ASP A 46 12.61 6.01 -2.98
N ALA A 47 11.35 6.17 -3.42
CA ALA A 47 10.29 6.76 -2.60
C ALA A 47 9.96 5.92 -1.36
N VAL A 48 9.90 4.58 -1.48
CA VAL A 48 9.64 3.71 -0.31
C VAL A 48 10.81 3.71 0.68
N CYS A 49 12.05 3.89 0.20
CA CYS A 49 13.21 4.06 1.06
C CYS A 49 13.26 5.43 1.77
N GLU A 50 12.44 6.39 1.32
CA GLU A 50 12.32 7.71 1.97
C GLU A 50 11.18 7.79 2.99
N ILE A 51 10.42 6.71 3.20
CA ILE A 51 9.37 6.67 4.21
C ILE A 51 9.98 6.91 5.60
N ASP A 52 9.38 7.86 6.33
CA ASP A 52 9.79 8.23 7.69
C ASP A 52 9.27 7.20 8.69
N TYR A 53 10.02 6.13 8.85
CA TYR A 53 9.74 5.03 9.77
C TYR A 53 11.08 4.39 10.21
N PRO A 54 11.21 3.87 11.44
CA PRO A 54 12.45 3.25 11.91
C PRO A 54 12.86 2.08 11.00
N ARG A 55 14.06 2.14 10.44
CA ARG A 55 14.55 1.19 9.42
C ARG A 55 14.57 -0.25 9.91
N GLU A 56 14.83 -0.44 11.21
CA GLU A 56 14.83 -1.73 11.86
C GLU A 56 13.45 -2.35 12.03
N LEU A 57 12.39 -1.62 11.70
CA LEU A 57 11.00 -2.04 11.87
C LEU A 57 10.25 -2.22 10.56
N PHE A 58 10.92 -2.13 9.43
CA PHE A 58 10.32 -2.50 8.16
C PHE A 58 11.31 -3.16 7.20
N GLU A 59 10.81 -4.04 6.39
CA GLU A 59 11.49 -4.63 5.24
C GLU A 59 10.82 -4.19 3.94
N ILE A 60 11.58 -4.12 2.87
CA ILE A 60 11.09 -3.83 1.53
C ILE A 60 11.24 -5.08 0.67
N GLN A 61 10.18 -5.47 -0.02
CA GLN A 61 10.20 -6.55 -1.00
C GLN A 61 9.88 -5.98 -2.37
N VAL A 62 10.85 -5.96 -3.26
CA VAL A 62 10.68 -5.62 -4.66
C VAL A 62 10.25 -6.89 -5.39
N LEU A 63 8.96 -6.96 -5.76
CA LEU A 63 8.36 -8.11 -6.42
C LEU A 63 8.40 -7.88 -7.94
N ASP A 64 9.23 -8.63 -8.64
CA ASP A 64 9.47 -8.43 -10.06
C ASP A 64 9.11 -9.67 -10.89
N ASP A 65 8.19 -9.46 -11.84
CA ASP A 65 7.79 -10.44 -12.85
C ASP A 65 8.20 -10.00 -14.26
N SER A 66 9.09 -9.00 -14.39
CA SER A 66 9.49 -8.44 -15.67
C SER A 66 10.33 -9.43 -16.46
N THR A 67 10.28 -9.30 -17.79
CA THR A 67 11.07 -10.07 -18.74
C THR A 67 11.95 -9.20 -19.64
N ASP A 68 12.03 -7.92 -19.30
CA ASP A 68 12.77 -6.86 -20.01
C ASP A 68 13.83 -6.21 -19.10
N GLU A 69 14.36 -5.09 -19.52
CA GLU A 69 15.39 -4.31 -18.82
C GLU A 69 14.97 -3.84 -17.41
N THR A 70 13.68 -3.90 -17.08
CA THR A 70 13.17 -3.57 -15.74
C THR A 70 13.85 -4.41 -14.66
N THR A 71 14.14 -5.68 -14.96
CA THR A 71 14.84 -6.61 -14.06
C THR A 71 16.18 -6.04 -13.60
N GLU A 72 17.02 -5.59 -14.55
CA GLU A 72 18.34 -5.03 -14.23
C GLU A 72 18.23 -3.72 -13.44
N ILE A 73 17.29 -2.86 -13.82
CA ILE A 73 17.05 -1.56 -13.15
C ILE A 73 16.63 -1.80 -11.70
N ALA A 74 15.66 -2.69 -11.48
CA ALA A 74 15.15 -3.00 -10.15
C ALA A 74 16.25 -3.63 -9.27
N GLU A 75 17.01 -4.59 -9.80
CA GLU A 75 18.10 -5.23 -9.07
C GLU A 75 19.20 -4.24 -8.68
N LEU A 76 19.57 -3.33 -9.59
CA LEU A 76 20.56 -2.28 -9.30
C LEU A 76 20.06 -1.33 -8.21
N ALA A 77 18.80 -0.93 -8.24
CA ALA A 77 18.19 -0.09 -7.21
C ALA A 77 18.21 -0.80 -5.86
N VAL A 78 17.81 -2.07 -5.81
CA VAL A 78 17.84 -2.88 -4.58
C VAL A 78 19.26 -2.95 -4.01
N ARG A 79 20.27 -3.27 -4.83
CA ARG A 79 21.67 -3.31 -4.39
C ARG A 79 22.16 -1.95 -3.85
N ARG A 80 21.77 -0.86 -4.50
CA ARG A 80 22.11 0.52 -4.07
C ARG A 80 21.56 0.82 -2.67
N HIS A 81 20.31 0.47 -2.40
CA HIS A 81 19.67 0.73 -1.11
C HIS A 81 20.11 -0.28 -0.02
N ALA A 82 20.33 -1.54 -0.36
CA ALA A 82 20.92 -2.53 0.54
C ALA A 82 22.30 -2.08 1.05
N ALA A 83 23.15 -1.52 0.16
CA ALA A 83 24.44 -0.96 0.54
C ALA A 83 24.33 0.27 1.49
N ARG A 84 23.16 0.92 1.54
CA ARG A 84 22.83 2.02 2.48
C ARG A 84 22.22 1.51 3.80
N GLY A 85 22.13 0.18 3.98
CA GLY A 85 21.66 -0.45 5.21
C GLY A 85 20.14 -0.62 5.30
N PHE A 86 19.41 -0.62 4.17
CA PHE A 86 18.00 -1.00 4.15
C PHE A 86 17.84 -2.53 4.12
N ASP A 87 16.87 -3.07 4.85
CA ASP A 87 16.41 -4.44 4.68
C ASP A 87 15.50 -4.49 3.43
N ILE A 88 16.12 -4.65 2.28
CA ILE A 88 15.47 -4.67 0.98
C ILE A 88 15.82 -5.94 0.22
N LYS A 89 14.79 -6.66 -0.26
CA LYS A 89 14.89 -7.93 -0.95
C LYS A 89 14.36 -7.82 -2.37
N TYR A 90 15.09 -8.40 -3.30
CA TYR A 90 14.65 -8.55 -4.69
C TYR A 90 14.06 -9.95 -4.89
N LEU A 91 12.80 -10.03 -5.26
CA LEU A 91 12.07 -11.27 -5.47
C LEU A 91 11.61 -11.33 -6.93
N HIS A 92 12.47 -11.88 -7.78
CA HIS A 92 12.16 -12.10 -9.20
C HIS A 92 11.55 -13.48 -9.42
N ARG A 93 10.46 -13.53 -10.20
CA ARG A 93 9.81 -14.77 -10.59
C ARG A 93 9.89 -14.96 -12.11
N VAL A 94 10.39 -16.13 -12.53
CA VAL A 94 10.36 -16.55 -13.93
C VAL A 94 8.97 -17.08 -14.30
N ASP A 95 8.36 -17.85 -13.38
CA ASP A 95 6.97 -18.28 -13.53
C ASP A 95 6.03 -17.17 -13.05
N ARG A 96 5.34 -16.57 -14.01
CA ARG A 96 4.40 -15.46 -13.79
C ARG A 96 2.96 -15.93 -13.50
N THR A 97 2.78 -17.20 -13.12
CA THR A 97 1.47 -17.73 -12.78
C THR A 97 0.78 -16.85 -11.74
N GLY A 98 -0.44 -16.44 -12.03
CA GLY A 98 -1.22 -15.54 -11.19
C GLY A 98 -0.83 -14.07 -11.28
N TYR A 99 0.11 -13.67 -12.13
CA TYR A 99 0.51 -12.28 -12.32
C TYR A 99 0.74 -11.56 -10.98
N LYS A 100 0.16 -10.37 -10.79
CA LYS A 100 0.30 -9.59 -9.55
C LYS A 100 -0.17 -10.37 -8.31
N ALA A 101 -1.30 -11.06 -8.37
CA ALA A 101 -1.78 -11.88 -7.26
C ALA A 101 -0.76 -12.95 -6.85
N GLY A 102 -0.18 -13.64 -7.84
CA GLY A 102 0.87 -14.62 -7.58
C GLY A 102 2.17 -14.02 -7.04
N ALA A 103 2.54 -12.80 -7.46
CA ALA A 103 3.69 -12.09 -6.90
C ALA A 103 3.45 -11.70 -5.44
N LEU A 104 2.27 -11.14 -5.13
CA LEU A 104 1.88 -10.79 -3.76
C LEU A 104 1.84 -12.02 -2.84
N GLU A 105 1.29 -13.14 -3.33
CA GLU A 105 1.26 -14.39 -2.57
C GLU A 105 2.67 -14.95 -2.32
N ALA A 106 3.55 -14.94 -3.33
CA ALA A 106 4.94 -15.36 -3.18
C ALA A 106 5.69 -14.47 -2.17
N GLY A 107 5.49 -13.16 -2.23
CA GLY A 107 6.02 -12.21 -1.25
C GLY A 107 5.54 -12.50 0.16
N LEU A 108 4.27 -12.86 0.33
CA LEU A 108 3.65 -13.13 1.63
C LEU A 108 4.30 -14.33 2.36
N GLN A 109 4.78 -15.33 1.60
CA GLN A 109 5.44 -16.52 2.16
C GLN A 109 6.75 -16.18 2.87
N VAL A 110 7.44 -15.12 2.45
CA VAL A 110 8.74 -14.70 3.00
C VAL A 110 8.66 -13.36 3.76
N ALA A 111 7.47 -12.78 3.84
CA ALA A 111 7.24 -11.55 4.59
C ALA A 111 7.33 -11.79 6.11
N SER A 112 8.04 -10.92 6.81
CA SER A 112 8.15 -10.95 8.27
C SER A 112 7.20 -9.97 8.96
N GLY A 113 6.71 -8.95 8.24
CA GLY A 113 5.84 -7.92 8.76
C GLY A 113 4.49 -8.40 9.27
N GLU A 114 3.99 -7.80 10.34
CA GLU A 114 2.61 -7.93 10.81
C GLU A 114 1.65 -7.19 9.87
N PHE A 115 2.14 -6.12 9.25
CA PHE A 115 1.41 -5.31 8.30
C PHE A 115 2.09 -5.34 6.94
N ILE A 116 1.29 -5.38 5.89
CA ILE A 116 1.73 -5.41 4.50
C ILE A 116 1.24 -4.14 3.82
N ALA A 117 2.16 -3.23 3.48
CA ALA A 117 1.84 -2.05 2.67
C ALA A 117 2.18 -2.31 1.21
N ILE A 118 1.28 -1.94 0.29
CA ILE A 118 1.39 -2.26 -1.14
C ILE A 118 1.42 -0.97 -1.95
N PHE A 119 2.46 -0.84 -2.79
CA PHE A 119 2.65 0.30 -3.70
C PHE A 119 3.00 -0.19 -5.10
N ASP A 120 2.13 0.03 -6.07
CA ASP A 120 2.40 -0.24 -7.49
C ASP A 120 3.52 0.67 -8.02
N ALA A 121 4.16 0.25 -9.11
CA ALA A 121 5.35 0.89 -9.65
C ALA A 121 5.17 2.39 -9.98
N ASP A 122 3.97 2.79 -10.36
CA ASP A 122 3.61 4.16 -10.70
C ASP A 122 3.17 5.01 -9.49
N PHE A 123 3.08 4.42 -8.28
CA PHE A 123 2.70 5.14 -7.07
C PHE A 123 3.92 5.71 -6.34
N VAL A 124 3.76 6.92 -5.79
CA VAL A 124 4.79 7.57 -4.95
C VAL A 124 4.21 7.83 -3.57
N PRO A 125 4.51 6.98 -2.57
CA PRO A 125 3.97 7.18 -1.22
C PRO A 125 4.53 8.44 -0.57
N PRO A 126 3.69 9.21 0.17
CA PRO A 126 4.20 10.28 1.01
C PRO A 126 5.03 9.70 2.16
N LYS A 127 6.03 10.47 2.63
CA LYS A 127 6.97 10.00 3.67
C LYS A 127 6.30 9.60 4.98
N ASP A 128 5.19 10.23 5.32
CA ASP A 128 4.41 9.99 6.55
C ASP A 128 3.34 8.90 6.38
N PHE A 129 3.36 8.13 5.29
CA PHE A 129 2.33 7.15 4.94
C PHE A 129 2.07 6.13 6.06
N LEU A 130 3.11 5.48 6.57
CA LEU A 130 2.98 4.47 7.62
C LEU A 130 2.50 5.07 8.94
N GLN A 131 3.00 6.24 9.31
CA GLN A 131 2.57 6.96 10.52
C GLN A 131 1.07 7.28 10.48
N ARG A 132 0.53 7.63 9.31
CA ARG A 132 -0.87 8.01 9.13
C ARG A 132 -1.82 6.82 8.96
N THR A 133 -1.31 5.64 8.68
CA THR A 133 -2.14 4.43 8.43
C THR A 133 -2.12 3.46 9.61
N LEU A 134 -0.97 3.18 10.21
CA LEU A 134 -0.84 2.12 11.22
C LEU A 134 -1.63 2.39 12.49
N GLY A 135 -1.84 3.64 12.88
CA GLY A 135 -2.62 4.02 14.07
C GLY A 135 -4.08 3.53 14.07
N TYR A 136 -4.66 3.25 12.91
CA TYR A 136 -6.00 2.67 12.82
C TYR A 136 -6.06 1.23 13.31
N PHE A 137 -5.03 0.44 13.03
CA PHE A 137 -4.92 -0.95 13.45
C PHE A 137 -4.72 -1.09 14.97
N GLU A 138 -4.05 -0.11 15.57
CA GLU A 138 -3.86 -0.08 17.02
C GLU A 138 -5.15 0.15 17.77
N ARG A 139 -5.99 1.07 17.25
CA ARG A 139 -7.25 1.47 17.90
C ARG A 139 -8.32 0.39 17.82
N ASP A 140 -8.27 -0.41 16.78
CA ASP A 140 -9.28 -1.45 16.55
C ASP A 140 -8.62 -2.71 15.95
N PRO A 141 -8.53 -3.80 16.73
CA PRO A 141 -7.95 -5.07 16.26
C PRO A 141 -8.76 -5.73 15.13
N LYS A 142 -9.99 -5.28 14.88
CA LYS A 142 -10.82 -5.73 13.76
C LYS A 142 -10.54 -4.98 12.46
N VAL A 143 -9.71 -3.94 12.48
CA VAL A 143 -9.26 -3.30 11.24
C VAL A 143 -8.31 -4.24 10.52
N GLY A 144 -8.73 -4.66 9.32
CA GLY A 144 -7.98 -5.58 8.46
C GLY A 144 -7.23 -4.87 7.33
N MET A 145 -7.74 -3.70 6.90
CA MET A 145 -7.12 -2.93 5.82
C MET A 145 -7.40 -1.44 5.97
N VAL A 146 -6.39 -0.63 5.63
CA VAL A 146 -6.49 0.83 5.54
C VAL A 146 -6.12 1.26 4.12
N GLN A 147 -7.04 1.94 3.43
CA GLN A 147 -6.86 2.47 2.08
C GLN A 147 -6.63 3.97 2.10
N ALA A 148 -5.54 4.43 1.47
CA ALA A 148 -5.33 5.83 1.17
C ALA A 148 -5.98 6.23 -0.16
N ARG A 149 -6.12 7.52 -0.40
CA ARG A 149 -6.59 8.06 -1.68
C ARG A 149 -5.44 8.16 -2.67
N TRP A 150 -5.71 7.95 -3.94
CA TRP A 150 -4.72 8.21 -4.99
C TRP A 150 -4.66 9.69 -5.33
N GLY A 151 -3.45 10.22 -5.48
CA GLY A 151 -3.17 11.51 -6.07
C GLY A 151 -2.90 11.41 -7.56
N HIS A 152 -2.69 12.56 -8.20
CA HIS A 152 -2.49 12.65 -9.64
C HIS A 152 -1.23 13.46 -9.96
N LEU A 153 -0.14 12.79 -10.36
CA LEU A 153 1.13 13.45 -10.70
C LEU A 153 1.03 14.24 -12.01
N ASN A 154 0.19 13.82 -12.93
CA ASN A 154 0.09 14.36 -14.31
C ASN A 154 -1.25 15.02 -14.63
N ARG A 155 -2.01 15.47 -13.63
CA ARG A 155 -3.37 16.02 -13.79
C ARG A 155 -3.46 17.07 -14.90
N ASP A 156 -2.51 17.98 -14.93
CA ASP A 156 -2.53 19.15 -15.84
C ASP A 156 -1.79 18.92 -17.17
N TYR A 157 -1.34 17.68 -17.42
CA TYR A 157 -0.61 17.34 -18.64
C TYR A 157 -1.48 17.44 -19.90
N SER A 158 -2.75 17.01 -19.83
CA SER A 158 -3.68 17.03 -20.97
C SER A 158 -5.14 17.09 -20.50
N LEU A 159 -6.06 17.36 -21.45
CA LEU A 159 -7.49 17.28 -21.18
C LEU A 159 -7.90 15.86 -20.73
N LEU A 160 -7.31 14.83 -21.34
CA LEU A 160 -7.59 13.44 -20.99
C LEU A 160 -7.18 13.12 -19.55
N THR A 161 -5.97 13.52 -19.13
CA THR A 161 -5.50 13.29 -17.75
C THR A 161 -6.33 14.05 -16.73
N ARG A 162 -6.85 15.23 -17.08
CA ARG A 162 -7.82 15.97 -16.24
C ARG A 162 -9.13 15.21 -16.08
N ILE A 163 -9.69 14.69 -17.16
CA ILE A 163 -10.94 13.91 -17.11
C ILE A 163 -10.73 12.66 -16.27
N GLN A 164 -9.63 11.92 -16.49
CA GLN A 164 -9.28 10.75 -15.70
C GLN A 164 -9.16 11.08 -14.21
N SER A 165 -8.50 12.18 -13.85
CA SER A 165 -8.37 12.60 -12.45
C SER A 165 -9.72 12.91 -11.80
N ILE A 166 -10.65 13.56 -12.52
CA ILE A 166 -12.00 13.83 -12.02
C ILE A 166 -12.78 12.54 -11.76
N LEU A 167 -12.68 11.55 -12.66
CA LEU A 167 -13.35 10.25 -12.49
C LEU A 167 -12.80 9.49 -11.30
N LEU A 168 -11.47 9.45 -11.12
CA LEU A 168 -10.82 8.82 -9.98
C LEU A 168 -11.13 9.55 -8.67
N ASP A 169 -11.14 10.88 -8.66
CA ASP A 169 -11.56 11.67 -7.50
C ASP A 169 -13.01 11.37 -7.11
N ALA A 170 -13.91 11.21 -8.08
CA ALA A 170 -15.30 10.82 -7.81
C ALA A 170 -15.38 9.41 -7.18
N HIS A 171 -14.61 8.45 -7.68
CA HIS A 171 -14.53 7.11 -7.12
C HIS A 171 -14.04 7.12 -5.67
N PHE A 172 -12.92 7.79 -5.39
CA PHE A 172 -12.38 7.84 -4.02
C PHE A 172 -13.20 8.69 -3.06
N VAL A 173 -13.54 9.92 -3.46
CA VAL A 173 -14.16 10.88 -2.54
C VAL A 173 -15.64 10.57 -2.32
N LEU A 174 -16.38 10.28 -3.39
CA LEU A 174 -17.81 10.04 -3.31
C LEU A 174 -18.12 8.57 -2.97
N GLU A 175 -17.61 7.62 -3.74
CA GLU A 175 -17.96 6.22 -3.57
C GLU A 175 -17.28 5.61 -2.33
N HIS A 176 -15.94 5.57 -2.28
CA HIS A 176 -15.22 5.01 -1.11
C HIS A 176 -15.53 5.76 0.16
N GLY A 177 -15.51 7.09 0.11
CA GLY A 177 -15.86 7.93 1.25
C GLY A 177 -17.30 7.73 1.73
N GLY A 178 -18.26 7.57 0.81
CA GLY A 178 -19.65 7.27 1.10
C GLY A 178 -19.82 5.89 1.72
N ARG A 179 -19.25 4.86 1.11
CA ARG A 179 -19.30 3.47 1.60
C ARG A 179 -18.69 3.32 2.99
N ASN A 180 -17.49 3.88 3.19
CA ASN A 180 -16.82 3.82 4.49
C ASN A 180 -17.64 4.48 5.60
N ARG A 181 -18.25 5.66 5.36
CA ARG A 181 -19.11 6.34 6.34
C ARG A 181 -20.42 5.61 6.61
N ALA A 182 -20.99 4.96 5.59
CA ALA A 182 -22.21 4.18 5.71
C ALA A 182 -21.99 2.79 6.32
N GLY A 183 -20.74 2.40 6.61
CA GLY A 183 -20.41 1.04 7.06
C GLY A 183 -20.62 -0.02 5.99
N CYS A 184 -20.65 0.37 4.72
CA CYS A 184 -20.76 -0.54 3.59
C CYS A 184 -19.39 -1.08 3.21
N PHE A 185 -19.37 -2.27 2.62
CA PHE A 185 -18.15 -2.86 2.08
C PHE A 185 -17.60 -2.02 0.93
N PHE A 186 -16.28 -1.90 0.88
CA PHE A 186 -15.55 -1.32 -0.24
C PHE A 186 -14.25 -2.10 -0.47
N ASN A 187 -13.67 -1.95 -1.64
CA ASN A 187 -12.48 -2.71 -2.02
C ASN A 187 -11.18 -1.93 -1.78
N PHE A 188 -10.11 -2.68 -1.57
CA PHE A 188 -8.76 -2.24 -1.82
C PHE A 188 -8.58 -2.00 -3.33
N ASN A 189 -7.87 -0.96 -3.72
CA ASN A 189 -7.69 -0.58 -5.14
C ASN A 189 -6.31 -0.99 -5.70
N GLY A 190 -5.76 -2.08 -5.20
CA GLY A 190 -4.51 -2.65 -5.70
C GLY A 190 -3.23 -1.96 -5.19
N THR A 191 -3.30 -0.68 -4.80
CA THR A 191 -2.15 0.10 -4.31
C THR A 191 -2.54 1.11 -3.24
N ALA A 192 -1.55 1.72 -2.58
CA ALA A 192 -1.73 2.74 -1.54
C ALA A 192 -2.58 2.26 -0.36
N GLY A 193 -2.38 1.05 0.08
CA GLY A 193 -3.06 0.51 1.25
C GLY A 193 -2.16 -0.34 2.12
N VAL A 194 -2.59 -0.49 3.37
CA VAL A 194 -1.94 -1.33 4.36
C VAL A 194 -2.91 -2.42 4.79
N TRP A 195 -2.47 -3.64 4.76
CA TRP A 195 -3.20 -4.81 5.23
C TRP A 195 -2.62 -5.33 6.54
N ARG A 196 -3.49 -5.79 7.44
CA ARG A 196 -3.05 -6.69 8.48
C ARG A 196 -2.78 -8.07 7.86
N ARG A 197 -1.59 -8.62 8.05
CA ARG A 197 -1.20 -9.93 7.48
C ARG A 197 -2.17 -11.05 7.88
N GLU A 198 -2.63 -11.05 9.12
CA GLU A 198 -3.63 -11.99 9.63
C GLU A 198 -4.92 -11.96 8.81
N THR A 199 -5.38 -10.76 8.38
CA THR A 199 -6.57 -10.60 7.55
C THR A 199 -6.43 -11.29 6.21
N ILE A 200 -5.25 -11.16 5.56
CA ILE A 200 -4.97 -11.82 4.28
C ILE A 200 -5.04 -13.35 4.46
N GLY A 201 -4.38 -13.88 5.49
CA GLY A 201 -4.39 -15.32 5.78
C GLY A 201 -5.78 -15.85 6.13
N ASP A 202 -6.50 -15.16 7.02
CA ASP A 202 -7.87 -15.54 7.41
C ASP A 202 -8.82 -15.52 6.21
N ALA A 203 -8.68 -14.57 5.30
CA ALA A 203 -9.48 -14.51 4.08
C ALA A 203 -9.07 -15.54 3.00
N GLY A 204 -8.04 -16.35 3.23
CA GLY A 204 -7.60 -17.42 2.33
C GLY A 204 -6.55 -16.99 1.30
N GLY A 205 -5.77 -15.93 1.58
CA GLY A 205 -4.66 -15.48 0.75
C GLY A 205 -5.08 -14.77 -0.55
N TRP A 206 -4.08 -14.38 -1.32
CA TRP A 206 -4.28 -13.83 -2.66
C TRP A 206 -4.67 -14.93 -3.63
N GLN A 207 -5.75 -14.75 -4.37
CA GLN A 207 -6.26 -15.71 -5.35
C GLN A 207 -6.16 -15.12 -6.76
N HIS A 208 -5.78 -15.96 -7.72
CA HIS A 208 -5.52 -15.54 -9.11
C HIS A 208 -6.51 -16.12 -10.13
N ASP A 209 -7.56 -16.76 -9.64
CA ASP A 209 -8.66 -17.29 -10.45
C ASP A 209 -9.77 -16.25 -10.72
N THR A 210 -9.55 -15.01 -10.28
CA THR A 210 -10.40 -13.85 -10.50
C THR A 210 -9.70 -12.77 -11.34
N LEU A 211 -10.47 -11.88 -11.99
CA LEU A 211 -9.90 -10.78 -12.77
C LEU A 211 -9.34 -9.64 -11.90
N THR A 212 -9.78 -9.54 -10.64
CA THR A 212 -9.45 -8.45 -9.73
C THR A 212 -9.17 -9.04 -8.35
N GLU A 213 -7.91 -9.39 -8.12
CA GLU A 213 -7.43 -10.02 -6.90
C GLU A 213 -7.67 -9.16 -5.65
N ASP A 214 -7.60 -7.85 -5.81
CA ASP A 214 -7.81 -6.85 -4.77
C ASP A 214 -9.28 -6.76 -4.34
N LEU A 215 -10.20 -6.74 -5.30
CA LEU A 215 -11.64 -6.76 -5.04
C LEU A 215 -12.05 -8.07 -4.33
N ASP A 216 -11.62 -9.21 -4.86
CA ASP A 216 -11.94 -10.53 -4.34
C ASP A 216 -11.49 -10.69 -2.88
N LEU A 217 -10.20 -10.45 -2.59
CA LEU A 217 -9.68 -10.52 -1.23
C LEU A 217 -10.40 -9.54 -0.29
N SER A 218 -10.72 -8.34 -0.79
CA SER A 218 -11.42 -7.32 -0.01
C SER A 218 -12.79 -7.77 0.47
N TYR A 219 -13.57 -8.39 -0.41
CA TYR A 219 -14.90 -8.88 -0.04
C TYR A 219 -14.83 -10.13 0.83
N ARG A 220 -13.92 -11.05 0.56
CA ARG A 220 -13.71 -12.24 1.41
C ARG A 220 -13.34 -11.84 2.84
N ALA A 221 -12.45 -10.86 3.01
CA ALA A 221 -12.05 -10.37 4.32
C ALA A 221 -13.23 -9.72 5.08
N GLN A 222 -13.97 -8.83 4.43
CA GLN A 222 -15.11 -8.15 5.07
C GLN A 222 -16.25 -9.09 5.39
N LEU A 223 -16.50 -10.13 4.57
CA LEU A 223 -17.47 -11.19 4.87
C LEU A 223 -17.09 -12.02 6.10
N ARG A 224 -15.80 -12.06 6.47
CA ARG A 224 -15.31 -12.66 7.72
C ARG A 224 -15.35 -11.71 8.92
N GLY A 225 -15.84 -10.50 8.71
CA GLY A 225 -16.03 -9.50 9.77
C GLY A 225 -14.84 -8.56 9.98
N TRP A 226 -13.85 -8.56 9.08
CA TRP A 226 -12.80 -7.56 9.09
C TRP A 226 -13.33 -6.20 8.64
N ARG A 227 -12.86 -5.15 9.28
CA ARG A 227 -13.25 -3.77 8.98
C ARG A 227 -12.21 -3.12 8.08
N PHE A 228 -12.68 -2.33 7.14
CA PHE A 228 -11.83 -1.54 6.26
C PHE A 228 -12.00 -0.05 6.57
N ILE A 229 -10.91 0.68 6.50
CA ILE A 229 -10.87 2.12 6.76
C ILE A 229 -10.38 2.83 5.49
N PHE A 230 -11.10 3.85 5.07
CA PHE A 230 -10.65 4.75 4.01
C PHE A 230 -10.16 6.07 4.60
N VAL A 231 -8.96 6.52 4.20
CA VAL A 231 -8.31 7.74 4.69
C VAL A 231 -8.22 8.77 3.54
N PRO A 232 -9.27 9.57 3.32
CA PRO A 232 -9.34 10.49 2.16
C PRO A 232 -8.31 11.62 2.20
N GLY A 233 -7.81 11.98 3.39
CA GLY A 233 -6.81 13.03 3.59
C GLY A 233 -5.37 12.58 3.36
N LEU A 234 -5.11 11.28 3.14
CA LEU A 234 -3.81 10.74 2.78
C LEU A 234 -3.78 10.51 1.27
N VAL A 235 -2.94 11.29 0.58
CA VAL A 235 -2.85 11.33 -0.90
C VAL A 235 -1.40 11.18 -1.31
#